data_d7c5eeaf31ee73b06384bf30a66bc839
#
_entry.id   d7c5eeaf31ee73b06384bf30a66bc839
#
_cell.length_a   1.000
_cell.length_b   1.000
_cell.length_c   1.000
_cell.angle_alpha   90.00
_cell.angle_beta   90.00
_cell.angle_gamma   90.00
#
_symmetry.space_group_name_H-M   'P 1'
#
loop_
_entity.id
_entity.type
_entity.pdbx_description
1 polymer ?
#
loop_
_entity_poly.entity_id
_entity_poly.type
_entity_poly.pdbx_seq_one_letter_code
_entity_poly.pdbx_strand_id
1 'polypeptide(L)'
;MRILWILPYPPLPVTTGGRRRVFSLLKELSTRHEIAVVAYRRGEQPDIEEKIGGFCASLRLIRRRPTRHPRNLITWIFGNLPFMVIANRPTRDMIAVLRDTVRMFNPDIVHCEHFHMWESVSRARDDTWPPVLLAQQGIEYLVTQRYLDILKNPAKRIALNYELRRARSYELNVCREADTVTLVSDRDRELLQECCAVERIRIVPNGVDIEYFTPANRNGVRKPILLFIGTFSFFGNRDALRYSAFDLLPRIRERFPDTILRVVGERPPDIDAPGVEILGRIPDVRPHLQDASLLLAPLRTGSGTKLKILEAMACEVPFVATSIGAEGIRDADKAGLVADDPEGLIEAVCRILENPLLGDSYGQAGRDIVRQYYTWENSAKNLESAWLETAESV
;
A
#
# COMPACT_ATOMS: atom_id res chain seq x y z
N MET A 1 1.99 -26.52 -0.22
CA MET A 1 1.86 -26.15 -1.64
C MET A 1 3.17 -25.58 -2.17
N ARG A 2 3.33 -25.63 -3.47
CA ARG A 2 4.44 -25.00 -4.20
C ARG A 2 3.92 -23.77 -4.93
N ILE A 3 4.41 -22.60 -4.57
CA ILE A 3 3.90 -21.30 -5.03
C ILE A 3 4.95 -20.60 -5.90
N LEU A 4 4.60 -20.19 -7.10
CA LEU A 4 5.42 -19.25 -7.87
C LEU A 4 4.92 -17.83 -7.63
N TRP A 5 5.71 -16.99 -6.92
CA TRP A 5 5.36 -15.59 -6.63
C TRP A 5 6.10 -14.63 -7.54
N ILE A 6 5.35 -13.90 -8.38
CA ILE A 6 5.89 -12.96 -9.36
C ILE A 6 5.75 -11.53 -8.83
N LEU A 7 6.87 -10.82 -8.67
CA LEU A 7 6.94 -9.52 -8.02
C LEU A 7 7.49 -8.43 -8.95
N PRO A 8 6.99 -7.18 -8.89
CA PRO A 8 7.53 -6.05 -9.63
C PRO A 8 8.87 -5.51 -9.08
N TYR A 9 9.22 -5.91 -7.86
CA TYR A 9 10.45 -5.54 -7.14
C TYR A 9 10.70 -6.56 -6.02
N PRO A 10 11.96 -6.70 -5.55
CA PRO A 10 12.24 -7.53 -4.39
C PRO A 10 11.55 -6.97 -3.14
N PRO A 11 11.11 -7.83 -2.19
CA PRO A 11 10.43 -7.36 -0.98
C PRO A 11 11.34 -6.57 -0.02
N LEU A 12 12.66 -6.70 -0.14
CA LEU A 12 13.66 -5.94 0.62
C LEU A 12 14.36 -4.89 -0.24
N PRO A 13 14.89 -3.79 0.35
CA PRO A 13 14.62 -3.32 1.70
C PRO A 13 13.16 -2.86 1.86
N VAL A 14 12.62 -2.99 3.08
CA VAL A 14 11.23 -2.61 3.40
C VAL A 14 11.11 -1.08 3.47
N THR A 15 10.98 -0.44 2.31
CA THR A 15 10.90 1.04 2.19
C THR A 15 9.50 1.56 1.85
N THR A 16 8.58 0.67 1.48
CA THR A 16 7.19 1.01 1.12
C THR A 16 6.21 0.02 1.74
N GLY A 17 4.95 0.44 1.86
CA GLY A 17 3.88 -0.43 2.37
C GLY A 17 3.75 -1.74 1.59
N GLY A 18 3.81 -1.67 0.25
CA GLY A 18 3.73 -2.86 -0.59
C GLY A 18 4.88 -3.85 -0.36
N ARG A 19 6.10 -3.36 -0.20
CA ARG A 19 7.24 -4.23 0.14
C ARG A 19 7.08 -4.85 1.53
N ARG A 20 6.59 -4.08 2.50
CA ARG A 20 6.30 -4.57 3.85
C ARG A 20 5.29 -5.70 3.80
N ARG A 21 4.18 -5.51 3.08
CA ARG A 21 3.17 -6.54 2.89
C ARG A 21 3.77 -7.83 2.31
N VAL A 22 4.45 -7.74 1.17
CA VAL A 22 5.03 -8.92 0.51
C VAL A 22 6.04 -9.62 1.41
N PHE A 23 6.94 -8.86 2.07
CA PHE A 23 7.95 -9.46 2.96
C PHE A 23 7.33 -10.15 4.17
N SER A 24 6.34 -9.50 4.81
CA SER A 24 5.67 -10.08 5.99
C SER A 24 4.89 -11.34 5.63
N LEU A 25 4.13 -11.32 4.51
CA LEU A 25 3.41 -12.50 4.04
C LEU A 25 4.37 -13.63 3.62
N LEU A 26 5.48 -13.30 2.94
CA LEU A 26 6.50 -14.29 2.58
C LEU A 26 7.09 -14.95 3.84
N LYS A 27 7.43 -14.16 4.86
CA LYS A 27 7.96 -14.66 6.14
C LYS A 27 6.98 -15.62 6.82
N GLU A 28 5.71 -15.26 6.90
CA GLU A 28 4.68 -16.08 7.54
C GLU A 28 4.41 -17.39 6.77
N LEU A 29 4.32 -17.31 5.45
CA LEU A 29 3.90 -18.42 4.60
C LEU A 29 5.03 -19.39 4.22
N SER A 30 6.28 -18.92 4.23
CA SER A 30 7.46 -19.76 3.94
C SER A 30 7.67 -20.89 4.94
N THR A 31 7.07 -20.83 6.12
CA THR A 31 7.12 -21.91 7.13
C THR A 31 6.23 -23.09 6.77
N ARG A 32 5.26 -22.91 5.86
CA ARG A 32 4.24 -23.92 5.51
C ARG A 32 4.20 -24.27 4.03
N HIS A 33 4.82 -23.43 3.18
CA HIS A 33 4.78 -23.58 1.73
C HIS A 33 6.18 -23.46 1.14
N GLU A 34 6.43 -24.14 0.03
CA GLU A 34 7.60 -23.90 -0.80
C GLU A 34 7.31 -22.75 -1.76
N ILE A 35 8.06 -21.65 -1.64
CA ILE A 35 7.79 -20.46 -2.42
C ILE A 35 8.99 -20.15 -3.32
N ALA A 36 8.80 -20.18 -4.65
CA ALA A 36 9.74 -19.66 -5.62
C ALA A 36 9.40 -18.19 -5.93
N VAL A 37 10.36 -17.31 -5.82
CA VAL A 37 10.19 -15.87 -6.08
C VAL A 37 10.90 -15.47 -7.36
N VAL A 38 10.15 -14.84 -8.28
CA VAL A 38 10.70 -14.21 -9.48
C VAL A 38 10.40 -12.71 -9.41
N ALA A 39 11.42 -11.86 -9.40
CA ALA A 39 11.25 -10.43 -9.21
C ALA A 39 12.14 -9.60 -10.14
N TYR A 40 11.69 -8.39 -10.49
CA TYR A 40 12.57 -7.41 -11.11
C TYR A 40 13.47 -6.75 -10.08
N ARG A 41 14.77 -6.60 -10.42
CA ARG A 41 15.70 -5.79 -9.63
C ARG A 41 16.08 -4.50 -10.35
N ARG A 42 16.33 -3.45 -9.56
CA ARG A 42 16.94 -2.20 -10.01
C ARG A 42 18.30 -2.04 -9.33
N GLY A 43 19.34 -1.86 -10.13
CA GLY A 43 20.70 -1.73 -9.60
C GLY A 43 21.26 -3.01 -8.97
N GLU A 44 22.40 -2.87 -8.32
CA GLU A 44 23.02 -3.95 -7.54
C GLU A 44 22.49 -3.92 -6.12
N GLN A 45 22.07 -5.06 -5.65
CA GLN A 45 21.56 -5.27 -4.30
C GLN A 45 22.15 -6.60 -3.78
N PRO A 46 23.45 -6.62 -3.45
CA PRO A 46 24.19 -7.86 -3.21
C PRO A 46 23.60 -8.69 -2.05
N ASP A 47 23.09 -8.04 -1.01
CA ASP A 47 22.65 -8.72 0.21
C ASP A 47 21.19 -9.25 0.14
N ILE A 48 20.48 -9.02 -0.96
CA ILE A 48 19.06 -9.42 -1.05
C ILE A 48 18.90 -10.93 -1.11
N GLU A 49 19.76 -11.59 -1.89
CA GLU A 49 19.71 -13.05 -2.04
C GLU A 49 19.97 -13.75 -0.71
N GLU A 50 20.90 -13.24 0.08
CA GLU A 50 21.20 -13.77 1.42
C GLU A 50 20.04 -13.52 2.40
N LYS A 51 19.49 -12.29 2.41
CA LYS A 51 18.44 -11.89 3.36
C LYS A 51 17.07 -12.52 3.08
N ILE A 52 16.78 -12.85 1.81
CA ILE A 52 15.50 -13.45 1.41
C ILE A 52 15.63 -14.97 1.24
N GLY A 53 16.83 -15.49 0.98
CA GLY A 53 17.08 -16.90 0.67
C GLY A 53 16.56 -17.88 1.71
N GLY A 54 16.49 -17.48 2.98
CA GLY A 54 15.90 -18.29 4.06
C GLY A 54 14.37 -18.37 4.03
N PHE A 55 13.69 -17.56 3.22
CA PHE A 55 12.23 -17.49 3.13
C PHE A 55 11.69 -18.00 1.79
N CYS A 56 12.51 -18.44 0.88
CA CYS A 56 12.06 -18.96 -0.40
C CYS A 56 12.90 -20.14 -0.90
N ALA A 57 12.24 -21.10 -1.56
CA ALA A 57 12.89 -22.27 -2.16
C ALA A 57 13.80 -21.86 -3.32
N SER A 58 13.47 -20.80 -4.03
CA SER A 58 14.33 -20.18 -5.04
C SER A 58 14.03 -18.71 -5.21
N LEU A 59 15.08 -17.92 -5.49
CA LEU A 59 14.97 -16.50 -5.81
C LEU A 59 15.63 -16.23 -7.18
N ARG A 60 14.87 -15.65 -8.11
CA ARG A 60 15.34 -15.24 -9.42
C ARG A 60 15.13 -13.74 -9.59
N LEU A 61 16.23 -12.98 -9.67
CA LEU A 61 16.22 -11.53 -9.83
C LEU A 61 16.61 -11.14 -11.25
N ILE A 62 15.67 -10.55 -12.00
CA ILE A 62 15.85 -10.15 -13.39
C ILE A 62 16.07 -8.65 -13.47
N ARG A 63 17.09 -8.23 -14.20
CA ARG A 63 17.40 -6.80 -14.38
C ARG A 63 16.27 -6.11 -15.16
N ARG A 64 15.71 -5.06 -14.56
CA ARG A 64 14.67 -4.23 -15.17
C ARG A 64 15.26 -3.02 -15.87
N ARG A 65 14.66 -2.61 -16.98
CA ARG A 65 14.97 -1.32 -17.61
C ARG A 65 14.54 -0.15 -16.69
N PRO A 66 15.25 0.99 -16.72
CA PRO A 66 14.83 2.17 -15.98
C PRO A 66 13.42 2.58 -16.38
N THR A 67 12.58 2.93 -15.37
CA THR A 67 11.19 3.36 -15.61
C THR A 67 11.11 4.55 -16.57
N ARG A 68 12.04 5.52 -16.43
CA ARG A 68 12.12 6.73 -17.27
C ARG A 68 12.94 6.55 -18.55
N HIS A 69 13.06 5.32 -19.06
CA HIS A 69 13.75 5.09 -20.34
C HIS A 69 12.96 5.76 -21.49
N PRO A 70 13.60 6.52 -22.42
CA PRO A 70 12.91 7.24 -23.48
C PRO A 70 11.95 6.38 -24.32
N ARG A 71 12.32 5.12 -24.57
CA ARG A 71 11.45 4.16 -25.27
C ARG A 71 10.12 3.93 -24.56
N ASN A 72 10.07 3.96 -23.23
CA ASN A 72 8.83 3.80 -22.49
C ASN A 72 7.89 4.97 -22.74
N LEU A 73 8.41 6.20 -22.80
CA LEU A 73 7.64 7.39 -23.13
C LEU A 73 7.08 7.35 -24.54
N ILE A 74 7.92 6.97 -25.53
CA ILE A 74 7.49 6.83 -26.93
C ILE A 74 6.39 5.74 -27.02
N THR A 75 6.61 4.58 -26.40
CA THR A 75 5.62 3.51 -26.39
C THR A 75 4.32 3.94 -25.71
N TRP A 76 4.39 4.77 -24.67
CA TRP A 76 3.23 5.30 -23.98
C TRP A 76 2.44 6.29 -24.84
N ILE A 77 3.12 7.18 -25.57
CA ILE A 77 2.46 8.17 -26.46
C ILE A 77 1.69 7.47 -27.59
N PHE A 78 2.32 6.49 -28.25
CA PHE A 78 1.79 5.85 -29.46
C PHE A 78 1.14 4.48 -29.22
N GLY A 79 1.22 3.93 -28.02
CA GLY A 79 0.66 2.63 -27.67
C GLY A 79 -0.64 2.72 -26.88
N ASN A 80 -1.26 1.57 -26.56
CA ASN A 80 -2.52 1.46 -25.83
C ASN A 80 -2.39 1.01 -24.38
N LEU A 81 -1.15 0.67 -23.93
CA LEU A 81 -0.92 0.20 -22.57
C LEU A 81 -0.71 1.36 -21.59
N PRO A 82 -1.13 1.21 -20.32
CA PRO A 82 -0.82 2.19 -19.27
C PRO A 82 0.68 2.27 -19.01
N PHE A 83 1.14 3.44 -18.56
CA PHE A 83 2.57 3.69 -18.31
C PHE A 83 3.20 2.70 -17.34
N MET A 84 2.50 2.32 -16.27
CA MET A 84 3.00 1.34 -15.30
C MET A 84 3.20 -0.04 -15.91
N VAL A 85 2.32 -0.47 -16.81
CA VAL A 85 2.46 -1.73 -17.54
C VAL A 85 3.66 -1.67 -18.51
N ILE A 86 3.79 -0.58 -19.26
CA ILE A 86 4.94 -0.37 -20.16
C ILE A 86 6.26 -0.37 -19.37
N ALA A 87 6.28 0.29 -18.22
CA ALA A 87 7.44 0.36 -17.36
C ALA A 87 7.81 -1.01 -16.74
N ASN A 88 6.87 -1.93 -16.62
CA ASN A 88 7.07 -3.29 -16.14
C ASN A 88 7.03 -4.36 -17.26
N ARG A 89 7.04 -3.91 -18.53
CA ARG A 89 6.94 -4.82 -19.68
C ARG A 89 8.01 -5.92 -19.61
N PRO A 90 7.65 -7.19 -19.83
CA PRO A 90 8.56 -8.30 -19.68
C PRO A 90 9.70 -8.23 -20.69
N THR A 91 10.89 -8.54 -20.21
CA THR A 91 12.06 -8.84 -21.05
C THR A 91 11.98 -10.28 -21.55
N ARG A 92 12.79 -10.63 -22.56
CA ARG A 92 12.92 -12.03 -22.99
C ARG A 92 13.39 -12.91 -21.84
N ASP A 93 14.32 -12.40 -21.03
CA ASP A 93 14.86 -13.11 -19.86
C ASP A 93 13.76 -13.38 -18.82
N MET A 94 12.85 -12.41 -18.55
CA MET A 94 11.73 -12.60 -17.63
C MET A 94 10.82 -13.74 -18.12
N ILE A 95 10.46 -13.74 -19.39
CA ILE A 95 9.59 -14.77 -19.97
C ILE A 95 10.27 -16.15 -19.90
N ALA A 96 11.56 -16.23 -20.26
CA ALA A 96 12.32 -17.48 -20.18
C ALA A 96 12.40 -18.01 -18.74
N VAL A 97 12.78 -17.15 -17.79
CA VAL A 97 12.89 -17.52 -16.37
C VAL A 97 11.54 -17.98 -15.80
N LEU A 98 10.44 -17.33 -16.16
CA LEU A 98 9.12 -17.74 -15.69
C LEU A 98 8.77 -19.14 -16.22
N ARG A 99 8.96 -19.40 -17.53
CA ARG A 99 8.72 -20.72 -18.13
C ARG A 99 9.59 -21.80 -17.51
N ASP A 100 10.88 -21.53 -17.35
CA ASP A 100 11.81 -22.48 -16.73
C ASP A 100 11.46 -22.73 -15.27
N THR A 101 11.05 -21.70 -14.53
CA THR A 101 10.63 -21.85 -13.12
C THR A 101 9.36 -22.71 -13.05
N VAL A 102 8.36 -22.50 -13.90
CA VAL A 102 7.15 -23.34 -13.92
C VAL A 102 7.52 -24.80 -14.21
N ARG A 103 8.35 -25.07 -15.22
CA ARG A 103 8.76 -26.44 -15.57
C ARG A 103 9.56 -27.13 -14.47
N MET A 104 10.54 -26.45 -13.87
CA MET A 104 11.48 -27.04 -12.90
C MET A 104 10.89 -27.11 -11.49
N PHE A 105 10.18 -26.07 -11.10
CA PHE A 105 9.60 -25.97 -9.76
C PHE A 105 8.22 -26.63 -9.68
N ASN A 106 7.50 -26.78 -10.80
CA ASN A 106 6.15 -27.36 -10.89
C ASN A 106 5.20 -26.79 -9.82
N PRO A 107 4.90 -25.49 -9.84
CA PRO A 107 4.07 -24.86 -8.82
C PRO A 107 2.61 -25.30 -8.93
N ASP A 108 1.92 -25.38 -7.79
CA ASP A 108 0.47 -25.63 -7.71
C ASP A 108 -0.33 -24.39 -8.12
N ILE A 109 0.26 -23.20 -7.96
CA ILE A 109 -0.36 -21.90 -8.26
C ILE A 109 0.69 -20.85 -8.62
N VAL A 110 0.31 -19.89 -9.48
CA VAL A 110 1.06 -18.66 -9.73
C VAL A 110 0.41 -17.50 -9.01
N HIS A 111 1.15 -16.83 -8.14
CA HIS A 111 0.74 -15.60 -7.47
C HIS A 111 1.37 -14.38 -8.18
N CYS A 112 0.56 -13.62 -8.89
CA CYS A 112 0.97 -12.41 -9.61
C CYS A 112 0.70 -11.18 -8.75
N GLU A 113 1.74 -10.50 -8.29
CA GLU A 113 1.62 -9.28 -7.50
C GLU A 113 1.45 -8.06 -8.40
N HIS A 114 0.32 -7.36 -8.28
CA HIS A 114 -0.13 -6.22 -9.08
C HIS A 114 -0.45 -6.50 -10.55
N PHE A 115 -1.52 -5.88 -11.05
CA PHE A 115 -1.98 -5.99 -12.44
C PHE A 115 -0.89 -5.63 -13.47
N HIS A 116 0.02 -4.75 -13.16
CA HIS A 116 1.07 -4.34 -14.08
C HIS A 116 2.18 -5.40 -14.31
N MET A 117 2.16 -6.51 -13.55
CA MET A 117 2.99 -7.69 -13.81
C MET A 117 2.28 -8.71 -14.73
N TRP A 118 0.99 -8.51 -15.02
CA TRP A 118 0.20 -9.44 -15.83
C TRP A 118 0.76 -9.70 -17.23
N GLU A 119 1.35 -8.69 -17.88
CA GLU A 119 2.04 -8.89 -19.16
C GLU A 119 3.13 -9.96 -19.09
N SER A 120 3.77 -10.13 -17.94
CA SER A 120 4.79 -11.18 -17.74
C SER A 120 4.14 -12.55 -17.68
N VAL A 121 3.01 -12.66 -17.00
CA VAL A 121 2.19 -13.89 -16.92
C VAL A 121 1.64 -14.23 -18.30
N SER A 122 0.88 -13.33 -18.90
CA SER A 122 0.20 -13.54 -20.20
C SER A 122 1.14 -13.98 -21.32
N ARG A 123 2.36 -13.45 -21.35
CA ARG A 123 3.37 -13.83 -22.37
C ARG A 123 4.15 -15.09 -22.06
N ALA A 124 4.23 -15.47 -20.79
CA ALA A 124 4.90 -16.71 -20.38
C ALA A 124 3.95 -17.89 -20.34
N ARG A 125 2.66 -17.66 -20.02
CA ARG A 125 1.61 -18.67 -19.84
C ARG A 125 1.40 -19.49 -21.13
N ASP A 126 1.25 -20.77 -20.95
CA ASP A 126 0.78 -21.74 -21.94
C ASP A 126 -0.24 -22.68 -21.29
N ASP A 127 -0.75 -23.66 -22.02
CA ASP A 127 -1.80 -24.59 -21.56
C ASP A 127 -1.36 -25.49 -20.38
N THR A 128 -0.08 -25.49 -20.04
CA THR A 128 0.47 -26.29 -18.92
C THR A 128 0.60 -25.50 -17.63
N TRP A 129 0.24 -24.19 -17.64
CA TRP A 129 0.38 -23.36 -16.47
C TRP A 129 -0.69 -23.67 -15.40
N PRO A 130 -0.30 -23.62 -14.12
CA PRO A 130 -1.26 -23.70 -13.04
C PRO A 130 -2.13 -22.44 -12.99
N PRO A 131 -3.23 -22.46 -12.22
CA PRO A 131 -4.09 -21.29 -12.05
C PRO A 131 -3.32 -20.08 -11.51
N VAL A 132 -3.79 -18.89 -11.87
CA VAL A 132 -3.13 -17.64 -11.55
C VAL A 132 -3.99 -16.78 -10.64
N LEU A 133 -3.49 -16.51 -9.43
CA LEU A 133 -4.07 -15.54 -8.52
C LEU A 133 -3.42 -14.17 -8.76
N LEU A 134 -4.25 -13.15 -9.01
CA LEU A 134 -3.85 -11.76 -9.09
C LEU A 134 -4.01 -11.08 -7.73
N ALA A 135 -2.93 -10.59 -7.15
CA ALA A 135 -2.99 -9.83 -5.90
C ALA A 135 -2.94 -8.31 -6.16
N GLN A 136 -3.97 -7.61 -5.71
CA GLN A 136 -4.07 -6.15 -5.79
C GLN A 136 -3.98 -5.54 -4.37
N GLN A 137 -3.17 -4.51 -4.22
CA GLN A 137 -3.00 -3.78 -2.93
C GLN A 137 -3.93 -2.56 -2.83
N GLY A 138 -4.85 -2.42 -3.77
CA GLY A 138 -5.82 -1.38 -3.96
C GLY A 138 -6.16 -1.28 -5.44
N ILE A 139 -7.13 -0.47 -5.81
CA ILE A 139 -7.52 -0.24 -7.20
C ILE A 139 -6.71 0.93 -7.74
N GLU A 140 -5.72 0.64 -8.58
CA GLU A 140 -4.70 1.62 -9.00
C GLU A 140 -5.27 2.74 -9.87
N TYR A 141 -6.24 2.48 -10.76
CA TYR A 141 -6.82 3.55 -11.58
C TYR A 141 -7.56 4.60 -10.74
N LEU A 142 -8.11 4.23 -9.57
CA LEU A 142 -8.75 5.18 -8.64
C LEU A 142 -7.78 6.21 -8.09
N VAL A 143 -6.51 5.84 -7.90
CA VAL A 143 -5.46 6.79 -7.48
C VAL A 143 -5.32 7.92 -8.50
N THR A 144 -5.29 7.58 -9.79
CA THR A 144 -5.20 8.57 -10.88
C THR A 144 -6.49 9.38 -11.01
N GLN A 145 -7.65 8.73 -10.88
CA GLN A 145 -8.95 9.39 -10.94
C GLN A 145 -9.09 10.45 -9.84
N ARG A 146 -8.85 10.07 -8.58
CA ARG A 146 -8.90 10.97 -7.41
C ARG A 146 -7.87 12.11 -7.50
N TYR A 147 -6.71 11.83 -8.10
CA TYR A 147 -5.73 12.90 -8.33
C TYR A 147 -6.19 13.91 -9.36
N LEU A 148 -6.92 13.50 -10.39
CA LEU A 148 -7.51 14.41 -11.38
C LEU A 148 -8.49 15.40 -10.74
N ASP A 149 -9.19 15.01 -9.67
CA ASP A 149 -10.17 15.87 -9.00
C ASP A 149 -9.50 17.07 -8.30
N ILE A 150 -8.26 16.91 -7.83
CA ILE A 150 -7.50 17.95 -7.14
C ILE A 150 -6.46 18.65 -8.03
N LEU A 151 -6.22 18.15 -9.25
CA LEU A 151 -5.19 18.69 -10.14
C LEU A 151 -5.69 19.93 -10.89
N LYS A 152 -5.05 21.09 -10.68
CA LYS A 152 -5.41 22.38 -11.30
C LYS A 152 -4.84 22.58 -12.72
N ASN A 153 -3.71 21.93 -13.06
CA ASN A 153 -3.01 22.17 -14.32
C ASN A 153 -3.73 21.47 -15.51
N PRO A 154 -4.25 22.23 -16.52
CA PRO A 154 -5.06 21.66 -17.60
C PRO A 154 -4.27 20.71 -18.52
N ALA A 155 -3.02 21.02 -18.85
CA ALA A 155 -2.20 20.16 -19.69
C ALA A 155 -1.90 18.80 -19.02
N LYS A 156 -1.61 18.82 -17.72
CA LYS A 156 -1.44 17.58 -16.95
C LYS A 156 -2.76 16.81 -16.84
N ARG A 157 -3.90 17.48 -16.74
CA ARG A 157 -5.21 16.84 -16.70
C ARG A 157 -5.50 16.06 -17.99
N ILE A 158 -5.18 16.62 -19.15
CA ILE A 158 -5.34 15.92 -20.44
C ILE A 158 -4.50 14.64 -20.48
N ALA A 159 -3.22 14.75 -20.16
CA ALA A 159 -2.32 13.58 -20.15
C ALA A 159 -2.76 12.50 -19.15
N LEU A 160 -3.19 12.88 -17.95
CA LEU A 160 -3.66 11.95 -16.93
C LEU A 160 -5.03 11.35 -17.26
N ASN A 161 -5.95 12.07 -17.90
CA ASN A 161 -7.20 11.48 -18.39
C ASN A 161 -6.95 10.41 -19.46
N TYR A 162 -5.96 10.62 -20.32
CA TYR A 162 -5.56 9.62 -21.30
C TYR A 162 -4.97 8.36 -20.61
N GLU A 163 -4.13 8.56 -19.61
CA GLU A 163 -3.59 7.46 -18.79
C GLU A 163 -4.68 6.74 -18.01
N LEU A 164 -5.60 7.47 -17.38
CA LEU A 164 -6.71 6.92 -16.60
C LEU A 164 -7.56 5.95 -17.40
N ARG A 165 -7.96 6.33 -18.63
CA ARG A 165 -8.78 5.46 -19.50
C ARG A 165 -8.08 4.14 -19.78
N ARG A 166 -6.78 4.19 -20.06
CA ARG A 166 -5.97 3.00 -20.32
C ARG A 166 -5.76 2.15 -19.07
N ALA A 167 -5.40 2.80 -17.97
CA ALA A 167 -5.18 2.11 -16.68
C ALA A 167 -6.45 1.40 -16.24
N ARG A 168 -7.61 2.08 -16.29
CA ARG A 168 -8.90 1.50 -15.93
C ARG A 168 -9.25 0.31 -16.83
N SER A 169 -9.19 0.49 -18.15
CA SER A 169 -9.52 -0.60 -19.08
C SER A 169 -8.61 -1.80 -18.90
N TYR A 170 -7.30 -1.58 -18.78
CA TYR A 170 -6.34 -2.65 -18.62
C TYR A 170 -6.49 -3.38 -17.28
N GLU A 171 -6.58 -2.65 -16.16
CA GLU A 171 -6.72 -3.22 -14.83
C GLU A 171 -8.00 -4.07 -14.71
N LEU A 172 -9.14 -3.56 -15.20
CA LEU A 172 -10.40 -4.31 -15.19
C LEU A 172 -10.35 -5.56 -16.08
N ASN A 173 -9.66 -5.52 -17.23
CA ASN A 173 -9.49 -6.69 -18.08
C ASN A 173 -8.63 -7.75 -17.40
N VAL A 174 -7.52 -7.36 -16.78
CA VAL A 174 -6.65 -8.29 -16.04
C VAL A 174 -7.40 -8.94 -14.86
N CYS A 175 -8.25 -8.18 -14.16
CA CYS A 175 -9.08 -8.73 -13.09
C CYS A 175 -10.09 -9.79 -13.60
N ARG A 176 -10.57 -9.67 -14.85
CA ARG A 176 -11.45 -10.70 -15.47
C ARG A 176 -10.69 -11.93 -15.96
N GLU A 177 -9.44 -11.74 -16.40
CA GLU A 177 -8.60 -12.82 -16.94
C GLU A 177 -7.98 -13.69 -15.85
N ALA A 178 -7.83 -13.16 -14.62
CA ALA A 178 -7.27 -13.90 -13.49
C ALA A 178 -8.25 -14.95 -12.97
N ASP A 179 -7.72 -16.12 -12.59
CA ASP A 179 -8.53 -17.21 -12.02
C ASP A 179 -9.11 -16.84 -10.65
N THR A 180 -8.37 -16.03 -9.88
CA THR A 180 -8.82 -15.40 -8.62
C THR A 180 -8.18 -14.03 -8.46
N VAL A 181 -8.91 -13.06 -7.93
CA VAL A 181 -8.40 -11.72 -7.56
C VAL A 181 -8.41 -11.59 -6.04
N THR A 182 -7.29 -11.17 -5.45
CA THR A 182 -7.27 -10.76 -4.04
C THR A 182 -7.20 -9.25 -3.90
N LEU A 183 -8.00 -8.72 -2.98
CA LEU A 183 -8.08 -7.30 -2.62
C LEU A 183 -7.81 -7.12 -1.12
N VAL A 184 -7.48 -5.91 -0.69
CA VAL A 184 -7.09 -5.66 0.70
C VAL A 184 -8.25 -5.27 1.61
N SER A 185 -9.44 -5.00 1.06
CA SER A 185 -10.62 -4.64 1.85
C SER A 185 -11.93 -4.97 1.14
N ASP A 186 -13.01 -5.08 1.92
CA ASP A 186 -14.37 -5.21 1.39
C ASP A 186 -14.74 -3.99 0.54
N ARG A 187 -14.27 -2.79 0.92
CA ARG A 187 -14.49 -1.57 0.16
C ARG A 187 -13.85 -1.63 -1.25
N ASP A 188 -12.65 -2.16 -1.37
CA ASP A 188 -12.03 -2.37 -2.68
C ASP A 188 -12.84 -3.37 -3.52
N ARG A 189 -13.41 -4.43 -2.88
CA ARG A 189 -14.28 -5.39 -3.56
C ARG A 189 -15.52 -4.71 -4.12
N GLU A 190 -16.23 -3.92 -3.32
CA GLU A 190 -17.39 -3.15 -3.76
C GLU A 190 -17.06 -2.28 -4.97
N LEU A 191 -16.01 -1.47 -4.85
CA LEU A 191 -15.55 -0.56 -5.92
C LEU A 191 -15.17 -1.29 -7.21
N LEU A 192 -14.57 -2.48 -7.11
CA LEU A 192 -14.25 -3.29 -8.28
C LEU A 192 -15.52 -3.88 -8.90
N GLN A 193 -16.43 -4.41 -8.09
CA GLN A 193 -17.69 -5.03 -8.55
C GLN A 193 -18.64 -4.03 -9.19
N GLU A 194 -18.63 -2.74 -8.79
CA GLU A 194 -19.37 -1.67 -9.46
C GLU A 194 -18.94 -1.49 -10.93
N CYS A 195 -17.71 -1.86 -11.28
CA CYS A 195 -17.11 -1.64 -12.59
C CYS A 195 -16.88 -2.91 -13.41
N CYS A 196 -16.85 -4.08 -12.77
CA CYS A 196 -16.37 -5.30 -13.38
C CYS A 196 -16.99 -6.53 -12.71
N ALA A 197 -17.60 -7.40 -13.51
CA ALA A 197 -17.95 -8.73 -13.03
C ALA A 197 -16.67 -9.57 -12.91
N VAL A 198 -16.28 -9.88 -11.69
CA VAL A 198 -15.19 -10.79 -11.34
C VAL A 198 -15.80 -11.90 -10.49
N GLU A 199 -15.68 -13.14 -10.95
CA GLU A 199 -16.35 -14.27 -10.32
C GLU A 199 -15.75 -14.61 -8.95
N ARG A 200 -14.41 -14.56 -8.84
CA ARG A 200 -13.70 -14.97 -7.64
C ARG A 200 -12.86 -13.83 -7.07
N ILE A 201 -13.38 -13.22 -6.02
CA ILE A 201 -12.67 -12.21 -5.24
C ILE A 201 -12.49 -12.72 -3.81
N ARG A 202 -11.28 -12.63 -3.27
CA ARG A 202 -10.96 -12.93 -1.88
C ARG A 202 -10.34 -11.69 -1.20
N ILE A 203 -10.68 -11.48 0.06
CA ILE A 203 -10.11 -10.38 0.83
C ILE A 203 -8.91 -10.89 1.62
N VAL A 204 -7.76 -10.31 1.33
CA VAL A 204 -6.51 -10.54 2.04
C VAL A 204 -6.04 -9.19 2.61
N PRO A 205 -6.46 -8.85 3.83
CA PRO A 205 -6.20 -7.52 4.40
C PRO A 205 -4.71 -7.27 4.57
N ASN A 206 -4.34 -6.01 4.72
CA ASN A 206 -3.02 -5.65 5.21
C ASN A 206 -2.89 -6.03 6.68
N GLY A 207 -1.67 -6.27 7.14
CA GLY A 207 -1.37 -6.57 8.53
C GLY A 207 -0.42 -5.55 9.16
N VAL A 208 -0.29 -5.63 10.46
CA VAL A 208 0.73 -4.94 11.25
C VAL A 208 1.33 -5.92 12.27
N ASP A 209 2.59 -5.73 12.61
CA ASP A 209 3.27 -6.48 13.65
C ASP A 209 2.94 -5.87 15.01
N ILE A 210 2.00 -6.50 15.73
CA ILE A 210 1.49 -6.01 17.03
C ILE A 210 2.47 -6.19 18.18
N GLU A 211 3.48 -7.05 18.01
CA GLU A 211 4.57 -7.23 18.97
C GLU A 211 5.65 -6.16 18.77
N TYR A 212 5.83 -5.71 17.53
CA TYR A 212 6.74 -4.62 17.20
C TYR A 212 6.12 -3.25 17.50
N PHE A 213 4.85 -3.02 17.07
CA PHE A 213 4.11 -1.79 17.32
C PHE A 213 3.30 -1.90 18.62
N THR A 214 3.89 -1.43 19.70
CA THR A 214 3.31 -1.50 21.04
C THR A 214 2.94 -0.12 21.56
N PRO A 215 1.90 -0.02 22.41
CA PRO A 215 1.55 1.23 23.08
C PRO A 215 2.69 1.74 23.98
N ALA A 216 2.74 3.05 24.17
CA ALA A 216 3.55 3.64 25.22
C ALA A 216 2.83 3.59 26.57
N ASN A 217 3.61 3.61 27.66
CA ASN A 217 3.06 3.95 28.96
C ASN A 217 2.82 5.48 29.01
N ARG A 218 1.57 5.89 28.82
CA ARG A 218 1.20 7.30 28.59
C ARG A 218 0.79 7.98 29.89
N ASN A 219 1.75 8.17 30.79
CA ASN A 219 1.53 8.92 32.04
C ASN A 219 1.96 10.39 31.85
N GLY A 220 1.04 11.34 31.89
CA GLY A 220 1.35 12.78 31.90
C GLY A 220 0.69 13.62 30.80
N VAL A 221 0.99 14.93 30.85
CA VAL A 221 0.51 15.91 29.87
C VAL A 221 1.19 15.68 28.52
N ARG A 222 0.38 15.43 27.49
CA ARG A 222 0.86 15.24 26.12
C ARG A 222 1.15 16.58 25.45
N LYS A 223 2.27 16.66 24.75
CA LYS A 223 2.48 17.74 23.79
C LYS A 223 1.49 17.57 22.64
N PRO A 224 0.91 18.63 22.09
CA PRO A 224 -0.03 18.51 20.96
C PRO A 224 0.72 18.22 19.64
N ILE A 225 1.19 16.99 19.49
CA ILE A 225 1.94 16.51 18.34
C ILE A 225 1.00 15.76 17.40
N LEU A 226 0.82 16.31 16.19
CA LEU A 226 0.17 15.65 15.07
C LEU A 226 1.24 14.94 14.25
N LEU A 227 1.19 13.62 14.18
CA LEU A 227 2.17 12.85 13.42
C LEU A 227 1.70 12.62 11.99
N PHE A 228 2.55 12.94 11.02
CA PHE A 228 2.33 12.65 9.61
C PHE A 228 3.41 11.68 9.11
N ILE A 229 2.99 10.50 8.65
CA ILE A 229 3.89 9.47 8.12
C ILE A 229 3.66 9.28 6.62
N GLY A 230 4.73 9.28 5.80
CA GLY A 230 4.58 9.03 4.38
C GLY A 230 5.87 8.84 3.60
N THR A 231 5.78 8.08 2.49
CA THR A 231 6.82 8.05 1.46
C THR A 231 6.48 9.15 0.44
N PHE A 232 7.28 10.20 0.37
CA PHE A 232 6.98 11.39 -0.41
C PHE A 232 7.39 11.30 -1.89
N SER A 233 7.86 10.15 -2.35
CA SER A 233 7.88 9.83 -3.78
C SER A 233 6.45 9.66 -4.34
N PHE A 234 5.49 9.29 -3.50
CA PHE A 234 4.07 9.28 -3.83
C PHE A 234 3.48 10.68 -3.72
N PHE A 235 2.88 11.15 -4.81
CA PHE A 235 2.35 12.52 -4.90
C PHE A 235 1.20 12.78 -3.90
N GLY A 236 0.39 11.78 -3.59
CA GLY A 236 -0.70 11.91 -2.63
C GLY A 236 -0.22 12.26 -1.22
N ASN A 237 0.91 11.70 -0.78
CA ASN A 237 1.49 12.10 0.50
C ASN A 237 2.05 13.53 0.47
N ARG A 238 2.62 13.97 -0.66
CA ARG A 238 3.07 15.38 -0.80
C ARG A 238 1.92 16.36 -0.77
N ASP A 239 0.82 16.02 -1.45
CA ASP A 239 -0.39 16.82 -1.46
C ASP A 239 -0.99 16.92 -0.05
N ALA A 240 -1.19 15.79 0.62
CA ALA A 240 -1.74 15.74 1.96
C ALA A 240 -0.86 16.47 3.00
N LEU A 241 0.48 16.37 2.87
CA LEU A 241 1.38 17.10 3.76
C LEU A 241 1.28 18.62 3.54
N ARG A 242 1.23 19.10 2.29
CA ARG A 242 1.05 20.52 2.01
C ARG A 242 -0.30 21.01 2.52
N TYR A 243 -1.35 20.24 2.32
CA TYR A 243 -2.67 20.53 2.87
C TYR A 243 -2.65 20.61 4.39
N SER A 244 -1.99 19.65 5.06
CA SER A 244 -1.84 19.68 6.52
C SER A 244 -1.07 20.93 7.01
N ALA A 245 0.02 21.28 6.34
CA ALA A 245 0.92 22.34 6.78
C ALA A 245 0.39 23.76 6.53
N PHE A 246 -0.31 23.98 5.41
CA PHE A 246 -0.71 25.33 4.98
C PHE A 246 -2.19 25.64 5.17
N ASP A 247 -3.04 24.62 5.16
CA ASP A 247 -4.50 24.82 5.27
C ASP A 247 -5.05 24.41 6.65
N LEU A 248 -4.57 23.30 7.24
CA LEU A 248 -5.10 22.80 8.51
C LEU A 248 -4.34 23.32 9.74
N LEU A 249 -3.01 23.17 9.76
CA LEU A 249 -2.19 23.48 10.94
C LEU A 249 -2.33 24.93 11.41
N PRO A 250 -2.32 25.98 10.56
CA PRO A 250 -2.47 27.37 11.02
C PRO A 250 -3.75 27.57 11.82
N ARG A 251 -4.86 27.04 11.35
CA ARG A 251 -6.18 27.15 12.00
C ARG A 251 -6.29 26.31 13.29
N ILE A 252 -5.64 25.14 13.34
CA ILE A 252 -5.53 24.34 14.58
C ILE A 252 -4.73 25.14 15.62
N ARG A 253 -3.67 25.83 15.21
CA ARG A 253 -2.81 26.62 16.09
C ARG A 253 -3.47 27.90 16.62
N GLU A 254 -4.55 28.38 16.02
CA GLU A 254 -5.39 29.45 16.62
C GLU A 254 -6.00 29.01 17.96
N ARG A 255 -6.33 27.71 18.09
CA ARG A 255 -6.91 27.13 19.35
C ARG A 255 -5.81 26.47 20.21
N PHE A 256 -4.81 25.87 19.60
CA PHE A 256 -3.70 25.16 20.26
C PHE A 256 -2.35 25.66 19.73
N PRO A 257 -1.85 26.82 20.20
CA PRO A 257 -0.66 27.49 19.65
C PRO A 257 0.60 26.63 19.63
N ASP A 258 0.75 25.70 20.58
CA ASP A 258 1.92 24.82 20.73
C ASP A 258 1.84 23.56 19.86
N THR A 259 0.83 23.42 19.00
CA THR A 259 0.68 22.26 18.14
C THR A 259 1.83 22.17 17.14
N ILE A 260 2.40 20.96 17.04
CA ILE A 260 3.47 20.61 16.10
C ILE A 260 2.96 19.56 15.12
N LEU A 261 3.17 19.78 13.82
CA LEU A 261 3.04 18.78 12.77
C LEU A 261 4.40 18.12 12.55
N ARG A 262 4.59 16.94 13.13
CA ARG A 262 5.80 16.14 12.98
C ARG A 262 5.71 15.25 11.76
N VAL A 263 6.68 15.39 10.85
CA VAL A 263 6.70 14.73 9.55
C VAL A 263 7.81 13.69 9.48
N VAL A 264 7.42 12.44 9.26
CA VAL A 264 8.33 11.30 9.17
C VAL A 264 8.18 10.62 7.80
N GLY A 265 9.29 10.31 7.17
CA GLY A 265 9.31 9.51 5.95
C GLY A 265 10.38 9.88 4.94
N GLU A 266 10.43 9.15 3.84
CA GLU A 266 11.49 9.28 2.85
C GLU A 266 11.21 10.42 1.86
N ARG A 267 12.19 11.30 1.64
CA ARG A 267 12.18 12.42 0.67
C ARG A 267 11.01 13.39 0.88
N PRO A 268 10.83 13.93 2.09
CA PRO A 268 9.83 14.96 2.32
C PRO A 268 10.12 16.18 1.43
N PRO A 269 9.07 16.89 0.97
CA PRO A 269 9.27 18.21 0.37
C PRO A 269 9.80 19.18 1.42
N ASP A 270 10.53 20.15 0.97
CA ASP A 270 10.91 21.29 1.79
C ASP A 270 9.65 22.12 2.09
N ILE A 271 9.31 22.26 3.37
CA ILE A 271 8.17 23.03 3.87
C ILE A 271 8.65 23.91 5.01
N ASP A 272 8.70 25.20 4.75
CA ASP A 272 8.95 26.23 5.76
C ASP A 272 7.60 26.80 6.21
N ALA A 273 7.08 26.28 7.34
CA ALA A 273 5.84 26.73 7.92
C ALA A 273 5.90 26.64 9.46
N PRO A 274 5.33 27.61 10.20
CA PRO A 274 5.33 27.61 11.66
C PRO A 274 4.68 26.35 12.23
N GLY A 275 5.38 25.67 13.14
CA GLY A 275 4.90 24.46 13.80
C GLY A 275 5.10 23.16 12.98
N VAL A 276 5.77 23.20 11.84
CA VAL A 276 6.13 21.99 11.07
C VAL A 276 7.54 21.54 11.45
N GLU A 277 7.68 20.28 11.87
CA GLU A 277 8.94 19.62 12.22
C GLU A 277 9.18 18.46 11.22
N ILE A 278 10.16 18.61 10.32
CA ILE A 278 10.49 17.59 9.32
C ILE A 278 11.68 16.76 9.81
N LEU A 279 11.43 15.50 10.19
CA LEU A 279 12.48 14.57 10.61
C LEU A 279 13.08 13.77 9.45
N GLY A 280 12.35 13.69 8.32
CA GLY A 280 12.78 12.86 7.19
C GLY A 280 12.72 11.37 7.51
N ARG A 281 13.65 10.62 6.92
CA ARG A 281 13.75 9.17 7.16
C ARG A 281 14.41 8.91 8.49
N ILE A 282 13.73 8.17 9.35
CA ILE A 282 14.21 7.75 10.68
C ILE A 282 14.38 6.23 10.72
N PRO A 283 15.23 5.71 11.61
CA PRO A 283 15.42 4.26 11.76
C PRO A 283 14.20 3.55 12.36
N ASP A 284 13.52 4.19 13.31
CA ASP A 284 12.38 3.65 14.05
C ASP A 284 11.29 4.70 14.21
N VAL A 285 10.09 4.36 13.75
CA VAL A 285 8.92 5.27 13.83
C VAL A 285 8.18 5.16 15.17
N ARG A 286 8.38 4.08 15.93
CA ARG A 286 7.63 3.78 17.16
C ARG A 286 7.72 4.88 18.22
N PRO A 287 8.88 5.43 18.57
CA PRO A 287 8.96 6.52 19.54
C PRO A 287 8.11 7.73 19.14
N HIS A 288 8.04 8.03 17.83
CA HIS A 288 7.26 9.14 17.32
C HIS A 288 5.75 8.86 17.30
N LEU A 289 5.34 7.61 17.03
CA LEU A 289 3.95 7.17 17.22
C LEU A 289 3.55 7.27 18.69
N GLN A 290 4.39 6.75 19.57
CA GLN A 290 4.13 6.73 21.02
C GLN A 290 4.06 8.14 21.64
N ASP A 291 4.79 9.12 21.10
CA ASP A 291 4.81 10.52 21.53
C ASP A 291 3.66 11.36 20.91
N ALA A 292 3.01 10.87 19.85
CA ALA A 292 1.97 11.60 19.14
C ALA A 292 0.64 11.65 19.91
N SER A 293 -0.05 12.79 19.83
CA SER A 293 -1.44 12.91 20.29
C SER A 293 -2.39 12.19 19.33
N LEU A 294 -2.11 12.26 18.03
CA LEU A 294 -2.84 11.54 16.98
C LEU A 294 -1.99 11.42 15.70
N LEU A 295 -2.36 10.46 14.84
CA LEU A 295 -1.88 10.39 13.46
C LEU A 295 -2.81 11.22 12.56
N LEU A 296 -2.24 12.15 11.79
CA LEU A 296 -2.99 12.95 10.81
C LEU A 296 -2.81 12.36 9.39
N ALA A 297 -3.91 11.95 8.76
CA ALA A 297 -3.89 11.32 7.43
C ALA A 297 -4.94 11.91 6.46
N PRO A 298 -4.89 13.21 6.12
CA PRO A 298 -5.89 13.88 5.29
C PRO A 298 -5.61 13.65 3.80
N LEU A 299 -5.59 12.39 3.38
CA LEU A 299 -5.29 11.98 2.02
C LEU A 299 -6.47 12.29 1.10
N ARG A 300 -6.22 13.00 0.00
CA ARG A 300 -7.21 13.32 -1.04
C ARG A 300 -7.09 12.41 -2.27
N THR A 301 -6.09 11.54 -2.27
CA THR A 301 -5.88 10.53 -3.30
C THR A 301 -5.17 9.31 -2.73
N GLY A 302 -5.44 8.17 -3.31
CA GLY A 302 -4.94 6.87 -2.88
C GLY A 302 -5.98 5.79 -3.10
N SER A 303 -5.62 4.54 -2.84
CA SER A 303 -6.52 3.38 -2.78
C SER A 303 -5.99 2.36 -1.77
N GLY A 304 -6.78 1.38 -1.41
CA GLY A 304 -6.42 0.34 -0.45
C GLY A 304 -6.21 0.83 0.98
N THR A 305 -5.98 -0.09 1.90
CA THR A 305 -5.77 0.17 3.33
C THR A 305 -4.41 0.79 3.61
N LYS A 306 -4.37 1.84 4.43
CA LYS A 306 -3.14 2.60 4.74
C LYS A 306 -2.42 2.00 5.95
N LEU A 307 -1.28 1.33 5.75
CA LEU A 307 -0.48 0.71 6.82
C LEU A 307 -0.15 1.67 7.97
N LYS A 308 0.13 2.95 7.68
CA LYS A 308 0.44 3.94 8.71
C LYS A 308 -0.67 4.11 9.75
N ILE A 309 -1.95 3.95 9.35
CA ILE A 309 -3.08 4.00 10.27
C ILE A 309 -3.13 2.73 11.11
N LEU A 310 -2.93 1.54 10.51
CA LEU A 310 -2.85 0.29 11.27
C LEU A 310 -1.69 0.31 12.27
N GLU A 311 -0.54 0.89 11.90
CA GLU A 311 0.62 1.06 12.79
C GLU A 311 0.29 2.01 13.97
N ALA A 312 -0.43 3.11 13.71
CA ALA A 312 -0.91 4.02 14.76
C ALA A 312 -1.92 3.32 15.69
N MET A 313 -2.92 2.65 15.13
CA MET A 313 -3.89 1.86 15.89
C MET A 313 -3.21 0.79 16.75
N ALA A 314 -2.20 0.09 16.23
CA ALA A 314 -1.41 -0.89 16.99
C ALA A 314 -0.68 -0.27 18.18
N CYS A 315 -0.26 0.99 18.09
CA CYS A 315 0.35 1.78 19.17
C CYS A 315 -0.66 2.49 20.08
N GLU A 316 -1.96 2.21 19.96
CA GLU A 316 -3.05 2.93 20.65
C GLU A 316 -3.03 4.44 20.37
N VAL A 317 -2.64 4.84 19.17
CA VAL A 317 -2.67 6.23 18.72
C VAL A 317 -3.94 6.45 17.88
N PRO A 318 -4.84 7.35 18.30
CA PRO A 318 -6.01 7.70 17.51
C PRO A 318 -5.59 8.35 16.20
N PHE A 319 -6.46 8.32 15.19
CA PHE A 319 -6.19 9.02 13.95
C PHE A 319 -7.28 10.04 13.60
N VAL A 320 -6.89 11.05 12.83
CA VAL A 320 -7.80 11.92 12.10
C VAL A 320 -7.47 11.79 10.62
N ALA A 321 -8.46 11.43 9.81
CA ALA A 321 -8.26 11.13 8.40
C ALA A 321 -9.43 11.61 7.54
N THR A 322 -9.20 11.70 6.23
CA THR A 322 -10.28 11.74 5.24
C THR A 322 -10.86 10.34 5.03
N SER A 323 -12.03 10.25 4.40
CA SER A 323 -12.61 8.96 3.97
C SER A 323 -11.63 8.15 3.10
N ILE A 324 -10.84 8.81 2.23
CA ILE A 324 -9.77 8.15 1.45
C ILE A 324 -8.61 7.72 2.35
N GLY A 325 -8.30 8.50 3.38
CA GLY A 325 -7.27 8.14 4.36
C GLY A 325 -7.62 6.87 5.14
N ALA A 326 -8.85 6.78 5.63
CA ALA A 326 -9.38 5.67 6.43
C ALA A 326 -9.95 4.52 5.58
N GLU A 327 -9.93 4.63 4.24
CA GLU A 327 -10.55 3.67 3.33
C GLU A 327 -10.08 2.23 3.58
N GLY A 328 -11.05 1.31 3.64
CA GLY A 328 -10.82 -0.11 3.81
C GLY A 328 -10.48 -0.55 5.24
N ILE A 329 -10.49 0.37 6.21
CA ILE A 329 -10.35 0.05 7.62
C ILE A 329 -11.73 -0.26 8.21
N ARG A 330 -11.90 -1.45 8.74
CA ARG A 330 -13.12 -1.88 9.41
C ARG A 330 -13.30 -1.08 10.70
N ASP A 331 -14.53 -0.62 10.97
CA ASP A 331 -14.85 0.12 12.19
C ASP A 331 -13.93 1.34 12.44
N ALA A 332 -13.51 2.03 11.37
CA ALA A 332 -12.59 3.15 11.44
C ALA A 332 -13.08 4.28 12.38
N ASP A 333 -14.38 4.49 12.44
CA ASP A 333 -15.07 5.46 13.31
C ASP A 333 -14.94 5.16 14.82
N LYS A 334 -14.62 3.90 15.17
CA LYS A 334 -14.33 3.50 16.55
C LYS A 334 -12.88 3.76 16.98
N ALA A 335 -11.97 3.94 16.00
CA ALA A 335 -10.53 4.10 16.24
C ALA A 335 -10.01 5.51 15.93
N GLY A 336 -10.85 6.39 15.40
CA GLY A 336 -10.48 7.75 15.03
C GLY A 336 -11.64 8.55 14.50
N LEU A 337 -11.34 9.75 14.01
CA LEU A 337 -12.32 10.66 13.42
C LEU A 337 -12.08 10.83 11.93
N VAL A 338 -13.17 10.82 11.16
CA VAL A 338 -13.13 10.93 9.70
C VAL A 338 -13.93 12.15 9.27
N ALA A 339 -13.31 13.01 8.45
CA ALA A 339 -13.95 14.17 7.83
C ALA A 339 -13.27 14.49 6.49
N ASP A 340 -14.03 14.96 5.51
CA ASP A 340 -13.50 15.20 4.16
C ASP A 340 -13.27 16.70 3.85
N ASP A 341 -13.89 17.59 4.61
CA ASP A 341 -13.71 19.02 4.49
C ASP A 341 -12.71 19.58 5.52
N PRO A 342 -12.12 20.77 5.26
CA PRO A 342 -11.13 21.35 6.14
C PRO A 342 -11.65 21.63 7.57
N GLU A 343 -12.90 22.11 7.67
CA GLU A 343 -13.55 22.47 8.92
C GLU A 343 -13.73 21.23 9.81
N GLY A 344 -14.24 20.15 9.24
CA GLY A 344 -14.44 18.87 9.92
C GLY A 344 -13.13 18.24 10.37
N LEU A 345 -12.06 18.31 9.56
CA LEU A 345 -10.72 17.82 9.92
C LEU A 345 -10.12 18.63 11.08
N ILE A 346 -10.25 19.95 11.06
CA ILE A 346 -9.75 20.82 12.12
C ILE A 346 -10.50 20.53 13.41
N GLU A 347 -11.83 20.46 13.35
CA GLU A 347 -12.66 20.17 14.53
C GLU A 347 -12.34 18.79 15.10
N ALA A 348 -12.14 17.77 14.26
CA ALA A 348 -11.74 16.43 14.67
C ALA A 348 -10.40 16.43 15.41
N VAL A 349 -9.41 17.16 14.92
CA VAL A 349 -8.10 17.33 15.60
C VAL A 349 -8.29 18.04 16.95
N CYS A 350 -8.97 19.18 16.97
CA CYS A 350 -9.20 19.94 18.18
C CYS A 350 -9.93 19.13 19.25
N ARG A 351 -10.94 18.37 18.86
CA ARG A 351 -11.72 17.50 19.75
C ARG A 351 -10.86 16.45 20.46
N ILE A 352 -9.87 15.86 19.76
CA ILE A 352 -8.93 14.91 20.38
C ILE A 352 -7.96 15.64 21.31
N LEU A 353 -7.48 16.83 20.92
CA LEU A 353 -6.55 17.62 21.73
C LEU A 353 -7.22 18.16 23.01
N GLU A 354 -8.49 18.55 22.94
CA GLU A 354 -9.29 19.02 24.09
C GLU A 354 -9.64 17.89 25.07
N ASN A 355 -9.82 16.68 24.56
CA ASN A 355 -10.22 15.54 25.37
C ASN A 355 -9.25 14.35 25.18
N PRO A 356 -8.15 14.30 25.92
CA PRO A 356 -7.17 13.21 25.84
C PRO A 356 -7.77 11.83 26.15
N LEU A 357 -8.79 11.75 27.04
CA LEU A 357 -9.48 10.49 27.37
C LEU A 357 -10.26 9.93 26.18
N LEU A 358 -10.84 10.81 25.36
CA LEU A 358 -11.47 10.42 24.09
C LEU A 358 -10.43 9.84 23.14
N GLY A 359 -9.26 10.48 23.03
CA GLY A 359 -8.12 9.98 22.24
C GLY A 359 -7.67 8.60 22.70
N ASP A 360 -7.58 8.38 24.01
CA ASP A 360 -7.21 7.08 24.58
C ASP A 360 -8.26 6.00 24.30
N SER A 361 -9.54 6.33 24.39
CA SER A 361 -10.61 5.40 24.02
C SER A 361 -10.56 4.97 22.56
N TYR A 362 -10.32 5.90 21.62
CA TYR A 362 -10.11 5.58 20.21
C TYR A 362 -8.85 4.73 20.01
N GLY A 363 -7.77 5.06 20.70
CA GLY A 363 -6.52 4.30 20.64
C GLY A 363 -6.69 2.85 21.05
N GLN A 364 -7.33 2.60 22.19
CA GLN A 364 -7.62 1.25 22.70
C GLN A 364 -8.52 0.46 21.73
N ALA A 365 -9.64 1.06 21.29
CA ALA A 365 -10.51 0.43 20.31
C ALA A 365 -9.78 0.11 19.00
N GLY A 366 -8.89 1.01 18.55
CA GLY A 366 -8.04 0.81 17.38
C GLY A 366 -7.14 -0.40 17.51
N ARG A 367 -6.50 -0.57 18.66
CA ARG A 367 -5.63 -1.73 18.92
C ARG A 367 -6.43 -3.04 18.94
N ASP A 368 -7.61 -3.05 19.51
CA ASP A 368 -8.47 -4.23 19.54
C ASP A 368 -8.91 -4.64 18.12
N ILE A 369 -9.28 -3.67 17.27
CA ILE A 369 -9.58 -3.89 15.86
C ILE A 369 -8.37 -4.48 15.13
N VAL A 370 -7.18 -3.94 15.35
CA VAL A 370 -5.95 -4.45 14.74
C VAL A 370 -5.65 -5.88 15.17
N ARG A 371 -5.73 -6.17 16.46
CA ARG A 371 -5.51 -7.53 16.99
C ARG A 371 -6.48 -8.54 16.38
N GLN A 372 -7.71 -8.15 16.18
CA GLN A 372 -8.73 -9.04 15.67
C GLN A 372 -8.63 -9.26 14.15
N TYR A 373 -8.30 -8.23 13.36
CA TYR A 373 -8.47 -8.29 11.89
C TYR A 373 -7.19 -8.04 11.09
N TYR A 374 -6.20 -7.35 11.66
CA TYR A 374 -5.09 -6.78 10.89
C TYR A 374 -3.71 -7.24 11.38
N THR A 375 -3.58 -8.50 11.79
CA THR A 375 -2.26 -9.11 12.04
C THR A 375 -1.71 -9.74 10.76
N TRP A 376 -0.40 -9.82 10.60
CA TRP A 376 0.19 -10.53 9.45
C TRP A 376 -0.17 -12.02 9.44
N GLU A 377 -0.37 -12.62 10.60
CA GLU A 377 -0.85 -14.00 10.73
C GLU A 377 -2.24 -14.17 10.11
N ASN A 378 -3.19 -13.27 10.43
CA ASN A 378 -4.53 -13.30 9.83
C ASN A 378 -4.48 -13.06 8.32
N SER A 379 -3.65 -12.11 7.87
CA SER A 379 -3.47 -11.85 6.44
C SER A 379 -2.89 -13.06 5.71
N ALA A 380 -1.93 -13.76 6.32
CA ALA A 380 -1.34 -14.97 5.77
C ALA A 380 -2.34 -16.12 5.68
N LYS A 381 -3.18 -16.33 6.72
CA LYS A 381 -4.27 -17.32 6.70
C LYS A 381 -5.25 -17.06 5.56
N ASN A 382 -5.65 -15.79 5.37
CA ASN A 382 -6.56 -15.44 4.28
C ASN A 382 -5.92 -15.67 2.90
N LEU A 383 -4.63 -15.35 2.75
CA LEU A 383 -3.92 -15.59 1.49
C LEU A 383 -3.75 -17.09 1.21
N GLU A 384 -3.43 -17.88 2.25
CA GLU A 384 -3.33 -19.33 2.16
C GLU A 384 -4.66 -19.98 1.71
N SER A 385 -5.79 -19.55 2.30
CA SER A 385 -7.12 -19.99 1.86
C SER A 385 -7.40 -19.61 0.41
N ALA A 386 -7.03 -18.41 -0.01
CA ALA A 386 -7.19 -17.97 -1.40
C ALA A 386 -6.33 -18.81 -2.36
N TRP A 387 -5.12 -19.22 -1.98
CA TRP A 387 -4.27 -20.12 -2.77
C TRP A 387 -4.88 -21.51 -2.90
N LEU A 388 -5.34 -22.10 -1.78
CA LEU A 388 -5.96 -23.44 -1.78
C LEU A 388 -7.20 -23.49 -2.68
N GLU A 389 -8.12 -22.53 -2.48
CA GLU A 389 -9.36 -22.45 -3.27
C GLU A 389 -9.09 -22.19 -4.77
N THR A 390 -8.03 -21.44 -5.09
CA THR A 390 -7.67 -21.20 -6.50
C THR A 390 -7.08 -22.45 -7.13
N ALA A 391 -6.25 -23.19 -6.42
CA ALA A 391 -5.65 -24.44 -6.92
C ALA A 391 -6.70 -25.56 -7.12
N GLU A 392 -7.72 -25.63 -6.25
CA GLU A 392 -8.79 -26.64 -6.34
C GLU A 392 -9.82 -26.36 -7.45
N SER A 393 -9.79 -25.16 -8.03
CA SER A 393 -10.83 -24.73 -8.98
C SER A 393 -10.51 -25.04 -10.45
N VAL A 394 -9.43 -25.74 -10.72
CA VAL A 394 -8.97 -26.28 -12.00
C VAL A 394 -8.89 -27.78 -11.89
#